data_ad1628e6aa744682dfdc26316f06b542
#
_entry.id   ad1628e6aa744682dfdc26316f06b542
#
_cell.length_a   1.000
_cell.length_b   1.000
_cell.length_c   1.000
_cell.angle_alpha   90.00
_cell.angle_beta   90.00
_cell.angle_gamma   90.00
#
_symmetry.space_group_name_H-M   'P 1'
#
loop_
_entity.id
_entity.type
_entity.pdbx_description
1 polymer ?
#
loop_
_entity_poly.entity_id
_entity_poly.type
_entity_poly.pdbx_seq_one_letter_code
_entity_poly.pdbx_strand_id
1 'polypeptide(L)'
;VDSCVGDVADMRIEAQGKAEFFDMGVPDILDYEKMKDKLQVRICDKEWNTDRLADKVVTEHGDFAAYYAVNLEENGEGISSIPVTVSLMNEWGVSVEQIQADAMMADKNRGVQLVDMTQIVESMIFGGTPKNLLNEKLDMETVENPMFCLTNESKMNGASLLLQEDIRKQIGECLGSD
;
A
#
# COMPACT_ATOMS: atom_id res chain seq x y z
N VAL A 1 -25.43 12.12 24.50
CA VAL A 1 -26.13 11.01 23.82
C VAL A 1 -25.35 10.56 22.58
N ASP A 2 -24.40 11.39 22.03
CA ASP A 2 -23.65 11.10 20.79
C ASP A 2 -22.39 10.23 20.99
N SER A 3 -21.92 10.01 22.23
CA SER A 3 -20.72 9.20 22.47
C SER A 3 -20.96 7.67 22.40
N CYS A 4 -22.19 7.22 22.65
CA CYS A 4 -22.50 5.78 22.64
C CYS A 4 -22.67 5.18 21.24
N VAL A 5 -22.90 6.00 20.20
CA VAL A 5 -23.12 5.49 18.83
C VAL A 5 -21.79 5.19 18.15
N GLY A 6 -20.74 5.97 18.43
CA GLY A 6 -19.39 5.72 17.95
C GLY A 6 -18.81 4.40 18.48
N ASP A 7 -18.90 4.18 19.78
CA ASP A 7 -18.38 2.98 20.44
C ASP A 7 -19.02 1.68 19.94
N VAL A 8 -20.31 1.71 19.59
CA VAL A 8 -21.02 0.51 19.07
C VAL A 8 -20.64 0.22 17.62
N ALA A 9 -20.37 1.26 16.80
CA ALA A 9 -19.91 1.09 15.43
C ALA A 9 -18.48 0.54 15.39
N ASP A 10 -17.59 1.06 16.24
CA ASP A 10 -16.21 0.59 16.36
C ASP A 10 -16.14 -0.84 16.90
N MET A 11 -16.97 -1.20 17.90
CA MET A 11 -17.09 -2.58 18.37
C MET A 11 -17.64 -3.53 17.28
N ARG A 12 -18.54 -3.07 16.41
CA ARG A 12 -19.05 -3.89 15.29
C ARG A 12 -17.99 -4.13 14.21
N ILE A 13 -17.18 -3.10 13.88
CA ILE A 13 -16.09 -3.22 12.93
C ILE A 13 -15.00 -4.14 13.49
N GLU A 14 -14.65 -4.01 14.78
CA GLU A 14 -13.72 -4.93 15.44
C GLU A 14 -14.28 -6.36 15.55
N ALA A 15 -15.57 -6.53 15.81
CA ALA A 15 -16.19 -7.85 15.92
C ALA A 15 -16.35 -8.53 14.56
N GLN A 16 -16.65 -7.78 13.48
CA GLN A 16 -16.65 -8.29 12.11
C GLN A 16 -15.25 -8.67 11.66
N GLY A 17 -14.25 -7.82 11.86
CA GLY A 17 -12.86 -8.12 11.56
C GLY A 17 -12.34 -9.35 12.32
N LYS A 18 -12.74 -9.54 13.58
CA LYS A 18 -12.41 -10.75 14.35
C LYS A 18 -13.15 -12.00 13.84
N ALA A 19 -14.42 -11.88 13.41
CA ALA A 19 -15.18 -13.01 12.88
C ALA A 19 -14.64 -13.50 11.54
N GLU A 20 -14.28 -12.57 10.63
CA GLU A 20 -13.64 -12.89 9.35
C GLU A 20 -12.23 -13.47 9.55
N PHE A 21 -11.50 -12.98 10.56
CA PHE A 21 -10.21 -13.52 10.97
C PHE A 21 -10.30 -14.99 11.40
N PHE A 22 -11.38 -15.38 12.09
CA PHE A 22 -11.59 -16.78 12.51
C PHE A 22 -11.99 -17.69 11.35
N ASP A 23 -12.66 -17.18 10.31
CA ASP A 23 -13.12 -17.98 9.17
C ASP A 23 -11.98 -18.26 8.17
N MET A 24 -10.91 -17.43 8.15
CA MET A 24 -9.74 -17.61 7.29
C MET A 24 -8.69 -18.61 7.82
N GLY A 25 -8.93 -19.22 8.98
CA GLY A 25 -7.99 -20.16 9.60
C GLY A 25 -6.77 -19.44 10.22
N VAL A 26 -6.86 -19.14 11.50
CA VAL A 26 -5.74 -18.57 12.31
C VAL A 26 -4.36 -19.19 11.99
N PRO A 27 -4.24 -20.50 11.67
CA PRO A 27 -2.96 -21.11 11.30
C PRO A 27 -2.29 -20.49 10.07
N ASP A 28 -3.06 -20.00 9.10
CA ASP A 28 -2.47 -19.45 7.86
C ASP A 28 -1.84 -18.08 8.03
N ILE A 29 -2.38 -17.25 8.93
CA ILE A 29 -1.84 -15.91 9.22
C ILE A 29 -0.51 -15.99 10.00
N LEU A 30 -0.33 -17.03 10.78
CA LEU A 30 0.92 -17.27 11.53
C LEU A 30 2.02 -17.86 10.65
N ASP A 31 1.71 -18.30 9.44
CA ASP A 31 2.69 -18.80 8.48
C ASP A 31 3.24 -17.64 7.62
N TYR A 32 4.43 -17.15 7.98
CA TYR A 32 5.07 -16.03 7.29
C TYR A 32 5.27 -16.31 5.79
N GLU A 33 5.65 -17.52 5.41
CA GLU A 33 5.89 -17.88 4.02
C GLU A 33 4.64 -17.75 3.14
N LYS A 34 3.45 -17.96 3.72
CA LYS A 34 2.18 -17.73 3.04
C LYS A 34 1.77 -16.27 3.00
N MET A 35 2.26 -15.47 3.95
CA MET A 35 1.87 -14.05 4.11
C MET A 35 2.81 -13.07 3.42
N LYS A 36 4.09 -13.40 3.23
CA LYS A 36 5.10 -12.46 2.71
C LYS A 36 4.74 -11.86 1.35
N ASP A 37 4.17 -12.64 0.43
CA ASP A 37 3.76 -12.16 -0.90
C ASP A 37 2.47 -11.31 -0.86
N LYS A 38 1.76 -11.34 0.27
CA LYS A 38 0.56 -10.53 0.54
C LYS A 38 0.86 -9.27 1.33
N LEU A 39 2.11 -9.07 1.74
CA LEU A 39 2.54 -7.86 2.43
C LEU A 39 2.37 -6.62 1.55
N GLN A 40 2.08 -5.51 2.18
CA GLN A 40 1.92 -4.20 1.56
C GLN A 40 2.51 -3.13 2.46
N VAL A 41 3.21 -2.17 1.86
CA VAL A 41 3.69 -0.97 2.56
C VAL A 41 2.61 0.11 2.52
N ARG A 42 2.37 0.76 3.65
CA ARG A 42 1.48 1.91 3.79
C ARG A 42 2.22 3.07 4.42
N ILE A 43 1.99 4.27 3.91
CA ILE A 43 2.62 5.49 4.40
C ILE A 43 1.58 6.36 5.08
N CYS A 44 1.97 6.97 6.20
CA CYS A 44 1.19 7.98 6.88
C CYS A 44 2.11 9.04 7.50
N ASP A 45 1.53 10.18 7.88
CA ASP A 45 2.20 11.15 8.72
C ASP A 45 2.50 10.53 10.09
N LYS A 46 3.74 10.70 10.56
CA LYS A 46 4.23 10.08 11.79
C LYS A 46 3.59 10.70 13.04
N GLU A 47 3.53 12.02 13.09
CA GLU A 47 3.06 12.75 14.27
C GLU A 47 1.55 12.57 14.48
N TRP A 48 0.79 12.66 13.41
CA TRP A 48 -0.67 12.56 13.46
C TRP A 48 -1.20 11.14 13.67
N ASN A 49 -0.34 10.14 13.54
CA ASN A 49 -0.72 8.74 13.67
C ASN A 49 0.00 7.99 14.80
N THR A 50 0.62 8.70 15.74
CA THR A 50 1.44 8.10 16.81
C THR A 50 0.68 7.00 17.56
N ASP A 51 -0.54 7.26 18.02
CA ASP A 51 -1.35 6.28 18.76
C ASP A 51 -1.71 5.07 17.89
N ARG A 52 -2.02 5.31 16.62
CA ARG A 52 -2.35 4.25 15.65
C ARG A 52 -1.16 3.36 15.32
N LEU A 53 0.05 3.89 15.41
CA LEU A 53 1.30 3.20 15.08
C LEU A 53 1.93 2.46 16.26
N ALA A 54 1.48 2.70 17.50
CA ALA A 54 2.13 2.30 18.73
C ALA A 54 2.41 0.78 18.85
N ASP A 55 1.54 -0.06 18.28
CA ASP A 55 1.66 -1.52 18.31
C ASP A 55 2.14 -2.13 16.99
N LYS A 56 2.39 -1.31 15.96
CA LYS A 56 2.71 -1.76 14.61
C LYS A 56 4.21 -1.81 14.33
N VAL A 57 4.57 -2.64 13.39
CA VAL A 57 5.91 -2.60 12.79
C VAL A 57 6.01 -1.38 11.90
N VAL A 58 6.96 -0.49 12.21
CA VAL A 58 7.12 0.82 11.56
C VAL A 58 8.56 1.05 11.16
N THR A 59 8.77 1.69 10.00
CA THR A 59 10.04 2.29 9.60
C THR A 59 9.86 3.78 9.34
N GLU A 60 10.82 4.59 9.77
CA GLU A 60 10.73 6.05 9.69
C GLU A 60 11.40 6.58 8.42
N HIS A 61 10.74 7.55 7.78
CA HIS A 61 11.22 8.21 6.57
C HIS A 61 10.97 9.74 6.68
N GLY A 62 11.80 10.42 7.48
CA GLY A 62 11.61 11.84 7.80
C GLY A 62 10.33 12.05 8.60
N ASP A 63 9.42 12.88 8.07
CA ASP A 63 8.12 13.18 8.69
C ASP A 63 7.07 12.08 8.46
N PHE A 64 7.39 11.10 7.61
CA PHE A 64 6.52 9.98 7.31
C PHE A 64 6.94 8.71 8.06
N ALA A 65 5.96 7.87 8.32
CA ALA A 65 6.14 6.52 8.78
C ALA A 65 5.59 5.54 7.73
N ALA A 66 6.37 4.50 7.42
CA ALA A 66 5.88 3.35 6.70
C ALA A 66 5.51 2.26 7.70
N TYR A 67 4.32 1.71 7.58
CA TYR A 67 3.86 0.54 8.33
C TYR A 67 3.38 -0.53 7.36
N TYR A 68 3.27 -1.75 7.84
CA TYR A 68 3.03 -2.91 6.98
C TYR A 68 1.68 -3.54 7.27
N ALA A 69 1.05 -4.08 6.24
CA ALA A 69 -0.21 -4.81 6.35
C ALA A 69 -0.18 -6.06 5.46
N VAL A 70 -0.91 -7.09 5.85
CA VAL A 70 -1.17 -8.27 5.01
C VAL A 70 -2.51 -8.07 4.32
N ASN A 71 -2.54 -8.11 3.00
CA ASN A 71 -3.78 -8.14 2.23
C ASN A 71 -4.34 -9.56 2.25
N LEU A 72 -5.56 -9.72 2.76
CA LEU A 72 -6.23 -11.00 2.88
C LEU A 72 -7.05 -11.32 1.64
N GLU A 73 -7.87 -10.39 1.22
CA GLU A 73 -8.70 -10.48 0.01
C GLU A 73 -8.73 -9.13 -0.70
N GLU A 74 -8.71 -9.20 -2.01
CA GLU A 74 -8.99 -8.08 -2.90
C GLU A 74 -10.20 -8.47 -3.74
N ASN A 75 -11.33 -7.84 -3.47
CA ASN A 75 -12.54 -8.02 -4.24
C ASN A 75 -12.99 -6.66 -4.80
N GLY A 76 -13.94 -6.66 -5.74
CA GLY A 76 -14.40 -5.42 -6.39
C GLY A 76 -15.04 -4.39 -5.43
N GLU A 77 -15.25 -4.74 -4.16
CA GLU A 77 -15.85 -3.88 -3.13
C GLU A 77 -14.81 -3.28 -2.17
N GLY A 78 -13.58 -3.83 -2.15
CA GLY A 78 -12.50 -3.31 -1.30
C GLY A 78 -11.36 -4.29 -1.04
N ILE A 79 -10.42 -3.87 -0.21
CA ILE A 79 -9.32 -4.68 0.28
C ILE A 79 -9.51 -4.93 1.76
N SER A 80 -9.63 -6.20 2.14
CA SER A 80 -9.52 -6.63 3.53
C SER A 80 -8.03 -6.78 3.89
N SER A 81 -7.58 -6.17 4.97
CA SER A 81 -6.16 -6.23 5.36
C SER A 81 -5.98 -6.17 6.87
N ILE A 82 -4.94 -6.83 7.36
CA ILE A 82 -4.54 -6.84 8.76
C ILE A 82 -3.19 -6.13 8.90
N PRO A 83 -3.07 -5.13 9.80
CA PRO A 83 -1.78 -4.50 10.06
C PRO A 83 -0.82 -5.48 10.74
N VAL A 84 0.44 -5.42 10.35
CA VAL A 84 1.51 -6.20 10.98
C VAL A 84 1.90 -5.53 12.29
N THR A 85 1.53 -6.18 13.39
CA THR A 85 1.91 -5.76 14.73
C THR A 85 3.27 -6.32 15.14
N VAL A 86 3.88 -5.72 16.16
CA VAL A 86 5.12 -6.24 16.77
C VAL A 86 4.90 -7.66 17.30
N SER A 87 3.73 -7.96 17.85
CA SER A 87 3.39 -9.31 18.33
C SER A 87 3.36 -10.31 17.17
N LEU A 88 2.74 -9.97 16.03
CA LEU A 88 2.68 -10.84 14.86
C LEU A 88 4.07 -11.06 14.25
N MET A 89 4.91 -10.01 14.17
CA MET A 89 6.30 -10.11 13.74
C MET A 89 7.10 -11.09 14.60
N ASN A 90 6.93 -11.02 15.94
CA ASN A 90 7.60 -11.93 16.88
C ASN A 90 7.13 -13.39 16.69
N GLU A 91 5.85 -13.63 16.46
CA GLU A 91 5.32 -14.97 16.15
C GLU A 91 5.89 -15.53 14.83
N TRP A 92 6.07 -14.66 13.84
CA TRP A 92 6.74 -15.05 12.58
C TRP A 92 8.24 -15.31 12.73
N GLY A 93 8.87 -14.78 13.79
CA GLY A 93 10.32 -14.92 14.03
C GLY A 93 11.19 -14.19 12.99
N VAL A 94 10.67 -13.12 12.40
CA VAL A 94 11.36 -12.31 11.38
C VAL A 94 11.71 -10.92 11.91
N SER A 95 12.66 -10.24 11.26
CA SER A 95 13.04 -8.88 11.63
C SER A 95 12.22 -7.83 10.88
N VAL A 96 12.27 -6.57 11.35
CA VAL A 96 11.65 -5.42 10.69
C VAL A 96 12.18 -5.24 9.26
N GLU A 97 13.50 -5.41 9.08
CA GLU A 97 14.18 -5.29 7.79
C GLU A 97 13.69 -6.35 6.80
N GLN A 98 13.44 -7.58 7.29
CA GLN A 98 12.91 -8.65 6.47
C GLN A 98 11.49 -8.33 6.01
N ILE A 99 10.62 -7.88 6.93
CA ILE A 99 9.24 -7.47 6.60
C ILE A 99 9.26 -6.31 5.60
N GLN A 100 10.13 -5.33 5.81
CA GLN A 100 10.27 -4.18 4.89
C GLN A 100 10.68 -4.66 3.49
N ALA A 101 11.72 -5.50 3.39
CA ALA A 101 12.22 -5.99 2.12
C ALA A 101 11.15 -6.80 1.36
N ASP A 102 10.47 -7.72 2.05
CA ASP A 102 9.46 -8.58 1.45
C ASP A 102 8.21 -7.77 1.06
N ALA A 103 7.79 -6.80 1.87
CA ALA A 103 6.68 -5.91 1.55
C ALA A 103 6.97 -5.01 0.33
N MET A 104 8.19 -4.45 0.23
CA MET A 104 8.62 -3.68 -0.93
C MET A 104 8.67 -4.54 -2.19
N MET A 105 9.13 -5.77 -2.09
CA MET A 105 9.15 -6.72 -3.20
C MET A 105 7.72 -7.09 -3.62
N ALA A 106 6.84 -7.38 -2.67
CA ALA A 106 5.45 -7.70 -2.94
C ALA A 106 4.72 -6.52 -3.60
N ASP A 107 4.94 -5.28 -3.16
CA ASP A 107 4.38 -4.08 -3.79
C ASP A 107 4.86 -3.91 -5.24
N LYS A 108 6.15 -4.16 -5.50
CA LYS A 108 6.72 -4.11 -6.84
C LYS A 108 6.14 -5.19 -7.76
N ASN A 109 5.95 -6.39 -7.25
CA ASN A 109 5.38 -7.52 -7.99
C ASN A 109 3.90 -7.32 -8.36
N ARG A 110 3.18 -6.38 -7.70
CA ARG A 110 1.81 -5.96 -8.09
C ARG A 110 1.76 -5.06 -9.32
N GLY A 111 2.88 -4.87 -10.01
CA GLY A 111 2.98 -4.08 -11.23
C GLY A 111 3.00 -2.58 -10.98
N VAL A 112 4.17 -1.97 -11.13
CA VAL A 112 4.34 -0.51 -10.98
C VAL A 112 3.87 0.19 -12.23
N GLN A 113 3.07 1.24 -12.08
CA GLN A 113 2.52 2.03 -13.18
C GLN A 113 2.72 3.52 -12.94
N LEU A 114 3.24 4.21 -13.93
CA LEU A 114 3.22 5.67 -14.03
C LEU A 114 2.24 6.05 -15.13
N VAL A 115 1.19 6.77 -14.80
CA VAL A 115 0.08 7.06 -15.71
C VAL A 115 -0.19 8.55 -15.76
N ASP A 116 -0.46 9.06 -16.95
CA ASP A 116 -0.92 10.44 -17.12
C ASP A 116 -2.32 10.62 -16.52
N MET A 117 -2.51 11.68 -15.73
CA MET A 117 -3.78 11.95 -15.06
C MET A 117 -4.94 12.20 -16.06
N THR A 118 -4.65 12.80 -17.21
CA THR A 118 -5.65 13.02 -18.25
C THR A 118 -6.17 11.68 -18.78
N GLN A 119 -5.29 10.71 -19.01
CA GLN A 119 -5.69 9.37 -19.44
C GLN A 119 -6.51 8.63 -18.38
N ILE A 120 -6.25 8.86 -17.09
CA ILE A 120 -7.08 8.31 -16.00
C ILE A 120 -8.50 8.87 -16.11
N VAL A 121 -8.64 10.18 -16.24
CA VAL A 121 -9.95 10.85 -16.36
C VAL A 121 -10.68 10.38 -17.63
N GLU A 122 -10.00 10.34 -18.77
CA GLU A 122 -10.57 9.84 -20.02
C GLU A 122 -11.05 8.39 -19.89
N SER A 123 -10.26 7.53 -19.24
CA SER A 123 -10.65 6.13 -19.03
C SER A 123 -11.89 5.97 -18.16
N MET A 124 -12.11 6.88 -17.21
CA MET A 124 -13.31 6.87 -16.36
C MET A 124 -14.57 7.29 -17.15
N ILE A 125 -14.42 8.17 -18.15
CA ILE A 125 -15.55 8.71 -18.92
C ILE A 125 -15.88 7.82 -20.12
N PHE A 126 -14.87 7.40 -20.85
CA PHE A 126 -15.03 6.72 -22.15
C PHE A 126 -14.69 5.22 -22.11
N GLY A 127 -14.21 4.74 -20.97
CA GLY A 127 -13.66 3.41 -20.86
C GLY A 127 -12.23 3.31 -21.41
N GLY A 128 -11.62 2.13 -21.27
CA GLY A 128 -10.25 1.88 -21.71
C GLY A 128 -9.28 1.72 -20.55
N THR A 129 -8.03 1.43 -20.88
CA THR A 129 -6.94 1.26 -19.89
C THR A 129 -5.89 2.31 -20.16
N PRO A 130 -5.56 3.17 -19.17
CA PRO A 130 -4.48 4.13 -19.30
C PRO A 130 -3.15 3.43 -19.58
N LYS A 131 -2.31 4.06 -20.41
CA LYS A 131 -0.99 3.53 -20.75
C LYS A 131 -0.02 3.69 -19.58
N ASN A 132 0.72 2.63 -19.24
CA ASN A 132 1.84 2.73 -18.32
C ASN A 132 3.04 3.38 -19.01
N LEU A 133 3.48 4.52 -18.50
CA LEU A 133 4.55 5.34 -19.09
C LEU A 133 5.93 5.01 -18.53
N LEU A 134 6.04 4.13 -17.54
CA LEU A 134 7.28 3.90 -16.80
C LEU A 134 8.46 3.43 -17.66
N ASN A 135 8.18 2.82 -18.81
CA ASN A 135 9.21 2.38 -19.77
C ASN A 135 9.33 3.31 -21.00
N GLU A 136 8.65 4.45 -20.97
CA GLU A 136 8.70 5.46 -22.02
C GLU A 136 9.75 6.53 -21.67
N LYS A 137 10.24 7.22 -22.69
CA LYS A 137 11.02 8.44 -22.48
C LYS A 137 10.17 9.61 -22.93
N LEU A 138 9.70 10.39 -21.96
CA LEU A 138 8.81 11.52 -22.23
C LEU A 138 9.62 12.77 -22.56
N ASP A 139 9.18 13.50 -23.57
CA ASP A 139 9.65 14.85 -23.82
C ASP A 139 8.77 15.83 -23.04
N MET A 140 9.24 16.21 -21.86
CA MET A 140 8.51 17.08 -20.94
C MET A 140 8.24 18.48 -21.47
N GLU A 141 8.98 18.93 -22.52
CA GLU A 141 8.72 20.21 -23.17
C GLU A 141 7.43 20.18 -24.01
N THR A 142 7.02 18.99 -24.46
CA THR A 142 5.81 18.81 -25.28
C THR A 142 4.57 18.42 -24.48
N VAL A 143 4.73 18.06 -23.19
CA VAL A 143 3.60 17.66 -22.33
C VAL A 143 2.91 18.88 -21.76
N GLU A 144 1.65 19.13 -22.17
CA GLU A 144 0.82 20.17 -21.59
C GLU A 144 0.31 19.73 -20.21
N ASN A 145 0.51 20.58 -19.17
CA ASN A 145 0.07 20.34 -17.80
C ASN A 145 0.49 18.96 -17.25
N PRO A 146 1.79 18.67 -17.11
CA PRO A 146 2.28 17.36 -16.71
C PRO A 146 1.81 17.00 -15.30
N MET A 147 0.88 16.06 -15.20
CA MET A 147 0.40 15.50 -13.96
C MET A 147 0.35 13.99 -14.07
N PHE A 148 1.19 13.31 -13.27
CA PHE A 148 1.32 11.87 -13.32
C PHE A 148 0.87 11.24 -11.99
N CYS A 149 0.31 10.05 -12.09
CA CYS A 149 -0.06 9.21 -10.96
C CYS A 149 0.85 7.98 -10.92
N LEU A 150 1.59 7.81 -9.83
CA LEU A 150 2.31 6.58 -9.54
C LEU A 150 1.37 5.63 -8.79
N THR A 151 1.18 4.44 -9.32
CA THR A 151 0.24 3.45 -8.76
C THR A 151 0.69 2.02 -9.10
N ASN A 152 -0.14 1.05 -8.81
CA ASN A 152 0.01 -0.35 -9.17
C ASN A 152 -1.29 -0.87 -9.84
N GLU A 153 -1.36 -2.16 -10.17
CA GLU A 153 -2.53 -2.76 -10.79
C GLU A 153 -3.80 -2.65 -9.94
N SER A 154 -3.66 -2.70 -8.60
CA SER A 154 -4.80 -2.51 -7.68
C SER A 154 -5.19 -1.04 -7.50
N LYS A 155 -4.47 -0.10 -8.10
CA LYS A 155 -4.68 1.35 -8.02
C LYS A 155 -4.67 1.93 -6.61
N MET A 156 -3.96 1.26 -5.69
CA MET A 156 -3.87 1.66 -4.29
C MET A 156 -2.43 1.71 -3.78
N ASN A 157 -2.21 2.58 -2.79
CA ASN A 157 -0.94 2.70 -2.05
C ASN A 157 0.31 2.96 -2.93
N GLY A 158 0.17 3.59 -4.09
CA GLY A 158 1.27 3.91 -4.98
C GLY A 158 2.37 4.79 -4.36
N ALA A 159 2.05 5.56 -3.32
CA ALA A 159 3.02 6.39 -2.61
C ALA A 159 4.16 5.57 -1.97
N SER A 160 3.91 4.32 -1.55
CA SER A 160 4.93 3.43 -0.99
C SER A 160 6.03 3.06 -2.00
N LEU A 161 5.71 3.07 -3.28
CA LEU A 161 6.66 2.79 -4.35
C LEU A 161 7.78 3.84 -4.43
N LEU A 162 7.52 5.08 -3.98
CA LEU A 162 8.53 6.14 -3.90
C LEU A 162 9.61 5.87 -2.83
N LEU A 163 9.40 4.95 -1.91
CA LEU A 163 10.45 4.53 -0.98
C LEU A 163 11.54 3.70 -1.68
N GLN A 164 11.27 3.13 -2.84
CA GLN A 164 12.19 2.29 -3.61
C GLN A 164 13.03 3.14 -4.55
N GLU A 165 14.36 3.06 -4.39
CA GLU A 165 15.31 3.90 -5.15
C GLU A 165 15.28 3.59 -6.64
N ASP A 166 15.18 2.32 -7.02
CA ASP A 166 15.11 1.88 -8.40
C ASP A 166 13.85 2.40 -9.12
N ILE A 167 12.72 2.47 -8.42
CA ILE A 167 11.49 3.07 -8.96
C ILE A 167 11.65 4.57 -9.16
N ARG A 168 12.23 5.28 -8.18
CA ARG A 168 12.52 6.72 -8.33
C ARG A 168 13.44 6.99 -9.50
N LYS A 169 14.48 6.17 -9.67
CA LYS A 169 15.41 6.28 -10.80
C LYS A 169 14.69 6.04 -12.13
N GLN A 170 13.87 5.01 -12.23
CA GLN A 170 13.10 4.71 -13.42
C GLN A 170 12.12 5.83 -13.79
N ILE A 171 11.48 6.45 -12.79
CA ILE A 171 10.65 7.64 -12.99
C ILE A 171 11.49 8.81 -13.51
N GLY A 172 12.66 9.06 -12.92
CA GLY A 172 13.59 10.10 -13.39
C GLY A 172 13.99 9.89 -14.86
N GLU A 173 14.39 8.70 -15.22
CA GLU A 173 14.72 8.34 -16.62
C GLU A 173 13.54 8.55 -17.57
N CYS A 174 12.31 8.19 -17.14
CA CYS A 174 11.08 8.41 -17.90
C CYS A 174 10.79 9.91 -18.12
N LEU A 175 10.96 10.72 -17.08
CA LEU A 175 10.65 12.16 -17.11
C LEU A 175 11.83 13.02 -17.59
N GLY A 176 12.98 12.42 -17.95
CA GLY A 176 14.14 13.13 -18.46
C GLY A 176 14.89 13.94 -17.42
N SER A 177 14.78 13.58 -16.12
CA SER A 177 15.61 14.14 -15.04
C SER A 177 16.76 13.16 -14.72
N ASP A 178 17.98 13.67 -14.77
CA ASP A 178 19.22 12.94 -14.40
C ASP A 178 19.35 12.84 -12.87
#